data_89e2253de0cd7300ffc13ede7fa3a254
#
_entry.id   89e2253de0cd7300ffc13ede7fa3a254
#
_cell.length_a   1.000
_cell.length_b   1.000
_cell.length_c   1.000
_cell.angle_alpha   90.00
_cell.angle_beta   90.00
_cell.angle_gamma   90.00
#
_symmetry.space_group_name_H-M   'P 1'
#
loop_
_entity.id
_entity.type
_entity.pdbx_description
1 polymer ?
#
loop_
_entity_poly.entity_id
_entity_poly.type
_entity_poly.pdbx_seq_one_letter_code
_entity_poly.pdbx_strand_id
1 'polypeptide(L)'
;MIFWLILCISTTFSGEITISIKKSTGKTCTVKENKVILQQQIPPRFPFEQRTRAELRFYRDMDYTKNALDYTQILTQLKARGLLFKDEERAVEVLANISYFRIANYLRYFEIDNDRHLYKPDTYFEDAVYIYYFDKKLRGLLFTAIQSIEVSLRSKVIHHVALSHGPFWFADYNLCINRAMYADNLTTIKREVQRSKEDFIQEHFRKYSYPDVPPVWKTLEVTSFGTLSKLFCNLNDNRVKKQIARLYNLPQHQVLESWIKCIVILRNCLAHHARVWNRRFPQMPQLSIRARGNWIDSTHVRPNKLYAQICCLAYLLDSIYPQNDFKVQVKNLLNEYPDINIHYMGFPNDWENQPLWM
;
A
#
# COMPACT_ATOMS: atom_id res chain seq x y z
N MET A 1 -6.32 -37.63 10.88
CA MET A 1 -5.41 -38.72 11.31
C MET A 1 -3.99 -38.26 10.94
N ILE A 2 -3.28 -37.74 11.93
CA ILE A 2 -1.95 -37.07 11.75
C ILE A 2 -0.91 -38.19 11.97
N PHE A 3 -0.16 -38.49 10.91
CA PHE A 3 0.96 -39.45 11.00
C PHE A 3 2.20 -38.68 11.50
N TRP A 4 2.74 -39.09 12.65
CA TRP A 4 4.03 -38.65 13.14
C TRP A 4 5.15 -39.40 12.43
N LEU A 5 6.03 -38.67 11.74
CA LEU A 5 7.29 -39.21 11.23
C LEU A 5 8.39 -38.81 12.23
N ILE A 6 9.07 -39.76 12.81
CA ILE A 6 10.26 -39.53 13.64
C ILE A 6 11.48 -39.72 12.76
N LEU A 7 12.23 -38.66 12.54
CA LEU A 7 13.52 -38.67 11.83
C LEU A 7 14.64 -38.81 12.87
N CYS A 8 15.42 -39.87 12.83
CA CYS A 8 16.64 -39.98 13.62
C CYS A 8 17.85 -39.83 12.68
N ILE A 9 18.69 -38.84 12.95
CA ILE A 9 19.96 -38.59 12.23
C ILE A 9 21.08 -38.97 13.18
N SER A 10 21.94 -39.90 12.77
CA SER A 10 23.15 -40.23 13.50
C SER A 10 24.39 -40.09 12.59
N THR A 11 25.44 -39.45 13.11
CA THR A 11 26.73 -39.33 12.43
C THR A 11 27.73 -40.31 13.04
N THR A 12 28.43 -41.08 12.20
CA THR A 12 29.57 -41.94 12.63
C THR A 12 30.90 -41.16 12.51
N PHE A 13 31.93 -41.61 13.24
CA PHE A 13 33.27 -41.03 13.30
C PHE A 13 33.98 -40.95 11.92
N SER A 14 33.44 -41.63 10.90
CA SER A 14 33.94 -41.62 9.51
C SER A 14 33.28 -40.61 8.58
N GLY A 15 32.44 -39.72 9.09
CA GLY A 15 31.77 -38.66 8.28
C GLY A 15 30.58 -39.15 7.42
N GLU A 16 30.15 -40.39 7.59
CA GLU A 16 28.92 -40.90 6.91
C GLU A 16 27.65 -40.53 7.69
N ILE A 17 26.69 -39.96 7.00
CA ILE A 17 25.39 -39.63 7.57
C ILE A 17 24.41 -40.74 7.23
N THR A 18 23.89 -41.40 8.24
CA THR A 18 22.82 -42.41 8.08
C THR A 18 21.48 -41.81 8.48
N ILE A 19 20.53 -41.77 7.55
CA ILE A 19 19.16 -41.33 7.79
C ILE A 19 18.26 -42.55 7.91
N SER A 20 17.69 -42.76 9.09
CA SER A 20 16.74 -43.83 9.34
C SER A 20 15.32 -43.25 9.46
N ILE A 21 14.41 -43.71 8.58
CA ILE A 21 13.00 -43.31 8.61
C ILE A 21 12.19 -44.46 9.19
N LYS A 22 11.60 -44.24 10.37
CA LYS A 22 10.64 -45.22 10.96
C LYS A 22 9.22 -44.87 10.54
N LYS A 23 8.60 -45.75 9.75
CA LYS A 23 7.16 -45.68 9.50
C LYS A 23 6.43 -46.49 10.62
N SER A 24 5.22 -46.05 10.95
CA SER A 24 4.37 -46.67 12.00
C SER A 24 4.01 -48.14 11.76
N THR A 25 4.51 -48.77 10.70
CA THR A 25 4.30 -50.19 10.34
C THR A 25 5.50 -51.09 10.67
N GLY A 26 6.49 -50.60 11.42
CA GLY A 26 7.62 -51.44 11.91
C GLY A 26 8.69 -51.80 10.89
N LYS A 27 8.67 -51.34 9.66
CA LYS A 27 9.72 -51.56 8.65
C LYS A 27 10.69 -50.39 8.57
N THR A 28 11.98 -50.71 8.77
CA THR A 28 13.10 -49.73 8.64
C THR A 28 13.70 -49.89 7.25
N CYS A 29 13.80 -48.79 6.51
CA CYS A 29 14.51 -48.75 5.25
C CYS A 29 15.81 -47.92 5.44
N THR A 30 16.97 -48.53 5.15
CA THR A 30 18.27 -47.88 5.23
C THR A 30 18.73 -47.56 3.81
N VAL A 31 19.00 -46.29 3.53
CA VAL A 31 19.55 -45.85 2.25
C VAL A 31 20.99 -45.37 2.51
N LYS A 32 21.96 -46.07 1.87
CA LYS A 32 23.36 -45.62 1.81
C LYS A 32 23.59 -44.89 0.50
N GLU A 33 23.87 -43.60 0.58
CA GLU A 33 24.32 -42.84 -0.58
C GLU A 33 25.68 -42.15 -0.28
N ASN A 34 26.63 -42.41 -1.15
CA ASN A 34 27.90 -41.68 -1.21
C ASN A 34 27.72 -40.37 -1.98
N LYS A 35 28.06 -39.30 -1.33
CA LYS A 35 28.02 -37.92 -1.86
C LYS A 35 26.61 -37.37 -2.23
N VAL A 36 25.86 -36.98 -1.23
CA VAL A 36 24.78 -36.01 -1.43
C VAL A 36 25.37 -34.60 -1.39
N ILE A 37 25.46 -33.96 -2.55
CA ILE A 37 25.54 -32.50 -2.61
C ILE A 37 24.15 -32.04 -2.11
N LEU A 38 24.08 -31.55 -0.87
CA LEU A 38 22.88 -30.90 -0.33
C LEU A 38 22.66 -29.61 -1.13
N GLN A 39 22.01 -29.72 -2.30
CA GLN A 39 21.26 -28.61 -2.83
C GLN A 39 20.15 -28.34 -1.81
N GLN A 40 20.33 -27.28 -1.03
CA GLN A 40 19.25 -26.79 -0.17
C GLN A 40 18.04 -26.49 -1.06
N GLN A 41 17.06 -27.39 -1.08
CA GLN A 41 15.76 -27.11 -1.61
C GLN A 41 15.12 -26.07 -0.68
N ILE A 42 15.16 -24.81 -1.08
CA ILE A 42 14.40 -23.76 -0.44
C ILE A 42 12.93 -24.09 -0.67
N PRO A 43 12.13 -24.33 0.39
CA PRO A 43 10.72 -24.66 0.21
C PRO A 43 10.00 -23.50 -0.49
N PRO A 44 8.96 -23.78 -1.30
CA PRO A 44 8.23 -22.74 -2.03
C PRO A 44 7.69 -21.68 -1.07
N ARG A 45 7.84 -20.40 -1.42
CA ARG A 45 7.39 -19.26 -0.62
C ARG A 45 5.86 -19.22 -0.57
N PHE A 46 5.28 -19.75 0.50
CA PHE A 46 3.92 -19.41 0.87
C PHE A 46 3.85 -17.95 1.37
N PRO A 47 2.72 -17.24 1.18
CA PRO A 47 2.49 -15.94 1.79
C PRO A 47 2.75 -16.04 3.31
N PHE A 48 3.34 -15.00 3.90
CA PHE A 48 3.76 -14.98 5.32
C PHE A 48 2.66 -15.48 6.29
N GLU A 49 1.39 -15.20 5.95
CA GLU A 49 0.21 -15.59 6.72
C GLU A 49 -0.10 -17.12 6.70
N GLN A 50 0.51 -17.88 5.79
CA GLN A 50 0.28 -19.33 5.65
C GLN A 50 1.46 -20.16 6.16
N ARG A 51 2.48 -19.55 6.76
CA ARG A 51 3.66 -20.26 7.27
C ARG A 51 3.37 -20.88 8.62
N THR A 52 3.79 -22.13 8.80
CA THR A 52 3.72 -22.82 10.08
C THR A 52 4.68 -22.19 11.11
N ARG A 53 4.39 -22.39 12.40
CA ARG A 53 5.29 -21.94 13.49
C ARG A 53 6.73 -22.54 13.36
N ALA A 54 6.87 -23.71 12.79
CA ALA A 54 8.15 -24.37 12.57
C ALA A 54 8.94 -23.71 11.43
N GLU A 55 8.28 -23.35 10.32
CA GLU A 55 8.89 -22.59 9.21
C GLU A 55 9.32 -21.19 9.65
N LEU A 56 8.51 -20.51 10.47
CA LEU A 56 8.86 -19.21 11.03
C LEU A 56 10.07 -19.27 12.00
N ARG A 57 10.23 -20.39 12.75
CA ARG A 57 11.43 -20.62 13.56
C ARG A 57 12.65 -20.87 12.68
N PHE A 58 12.57 -21.73 11.68
CA PHE A 58 13.68 -22.02 10.75
C PHE A 58 14.25 -20.74 10.10
N TYR A 59 13.38 -19.80 9.69
CA TYR A 59 13.81 -18.50 9.14
C TYR A 59 14.32 -17.50 10.20
N ARG A 60 13.99 -17.69 11.49
CA ARG A 60 14.51 -16.85 12.59
C ARG A 60 15.95 -17.19 12.99
N ASP A 61 16.37 -18.41 12.77
CA ASP A 61 17.69 -18.92 13.19
C ASP A 61 18.75 -18.75 12.09
N MET A 62 18.44 -18.05 10.99
CA MET A 62 19.41 -17.74 9.94
C MET A 62 20.04 -16.37 10.19
N ASP A 63 21.35 -16.34 10.42
CA ASP A 63 22.13 -15.11 10.50
C ASP A 63 22.13 -14.38 9.15
N TYR A 64 22.07 -13.06 9.18
CA TYR A 64 22.18 -12.24 7.99
C TYR A 64 23.64 -12.10 7.58
N THR A 65 24.02 -12.76 6.48
CA THR A 65 25.42 -12.83 6.02
C THR A 65 25.72 -11.99 4.76
N LYS A 66 24.74 -11.24 4.24
CA LYS A 66 24.92 -10.46 3.00
C LYS A 66 25.69 -9.18 3.28
N ASN A 67 26.79 -8.98 2.56
CA ASN A 67 27.58 -7.75 2.59
C ASN A 67 26.98 -6.66 1.68
N ALA A 68 27.39 -5.42 1.90
CA ALA A 68 27.13 -4.33 0.96
C ALA A 68 27.87 -4.59 -0.36
N LEU A 69 27.22 -4.28 -1.47
CA LEU A 69 27.79 -4.37 -2.81
C LEU A 69 27.93 -2.96 -3.39
N ASP A 70 29.01 -2.70 -4.10
CA ASP A 70 29.14 -1.52 -4.93
C ASP A 70 28.28 -1.65 -6.21
N TYR A 71 28.16 -0.57 -6.99
CA TYR A 71 27.28 -0.57 -8.16
C TYR A 71 27.76 -1.54 -9.24
N THR A 72 29.07 -1.70 -9.43
CA THR A 72 29.64 -2.63 -10.40
C THR A 72 29.35 -4.09 -10.02
N GLN A 73 29.48 -4.40 -8.74
CA GLN A 73 29.12 -5.71 -8.19
C GLN A 73 27.60 -5.99 -8.33
N ILE A 74 26.76 -4.98 -8.14
CA ILE A 74 25.31 -5.10 -8.37
C ILE A 74 25.03 -5.42 -9.84
N LEU A 75 25.64 -4.70 -10.79
CA LEU A 75 25.50 -4.98 -12.22
C LEU A 75 25.93 -6.40 -12.56
N THR A 76 27.11 -6.81 -12.09
CA THR A 76 27.64 -8.16 -12.30
C THR A 76 26.68 -9.22 -11.80
N GLN A 77 26.11 -9.02 -10.61
CA GLN A 77 25.11 -9.94 -10.06
C GLN A 77 23.82 -9.99 -10.88
N LEU A 78 23.33 -8.85 -11.38
CA LEU A 78 22.15 -8.79 -12.22
C LEU A 78 22.37 -9.47 -13.57
N LYS A 79 23.53 -9.27 -14.21
CA LYS A 79 23.95 -9.98 -15.44
C LYS A 79 24.01 -11.50 -15.23
N ALA A 80 24.59 -11.94 -14.11
CA ALA A 80 24.64 -13.37 -13.78
C ALA A 80 23.23 -14.00 -13.61
N ARG A 81 22.19 -13.19 -13.38
CA ARG A 81 20.78 -13.60 -13.30
C ARG A 81 20.05 -13.47 -14.65
N GLY A 82 20.75 -13.14 -15.72
CA GLY A 82 20.22 -13.03 -17.07
C GLY A 82 19.63 -11.66 -17.42
N LEU A 83 19.86 -10.61 -16.62
CA LEU A 83 19.43 -9.26 -16.96
C LEU A 83 20.41 -8.62 -17.95
N LEU A 84 19.86 -8.03 -19.02
CA LEU A 84 20.60 -7.29 -20.02
C LEU A 84 20.62 -5.79 -19.70
N PHE A 85 21.60 -5.09 -20.29
CA PHE A 85 21.78 -3.64 -20.13
C PHE A 85 22.00 -3.02 -21.52
N LYS A 86 21.26 -1.97 -21.86
CA LYS A 86 21.50 -1.17 -23.08
C LYS A 86 22.65 -0.20 -22.86
N ASP A 87 22.76 0.34 -21.63
CA ASP A 87 23.79 1.31 -21.21
C ASP A 87 24.14 1.07 -19.73
N GLU A 88 25.32 0.51 -19.49
CA GLU A 88 25.78 0.18 -18.13
C GLU A 88 26.19 1.40 -17.33
N GLU A 89 26.78 2.41 -17.95
CA GLU A 89 27.15 3.65 -17.28
C GLU A 89 25.89 4.37 -16.77
N ARG A 90 24.89 4.43 -17.64
CA ARG A 90 23.56 4.97 -17.27
C ARG A 90 22.88 4.14 -16.18
N ALA A 91 23.03 2.83 -16.19
CA ALA A 91 22.47 1.96 -15.14
C ALA A 91 23.14 2.23 -13.78
N VAL A 92 24.45 2.47 -13.74
CA VAL A 92 25.17 2.89 -12.52
C VAL A 92 24.64 4.22 -12.00
N GLU A 93 24.43 5.23 -12.86
CA GLU A 93 23.84 6.52 -12.46
C GLU A 93 22.44 6.34 -11.88
N VAL A 94 21.62 5.50 -12.50
CA VAL A 94 20.27 5.20 -11.99
C VAL A 94 20.34 4.54 -10.62
N LEU A 95 21.22 3.56 -10.41
CA LEU A 95 21.40 2.89 -9.13
C LEU A 95 21.92 3.82 -8.04
N ALA A 96 22.79 4.76 -8.38
CA ALA A 96 23.32 5.77 -7.47
C ALA A 96 22.22 6.71 -6.94
N ASN A 97 21.22 7.04 -7.80
CA ASN A 97 20.15 8.01 -7.48
C ASN A 97 18.86 7.36 -6.98
N ILE A 98 18.59 6.08 -7.34
CA ILE A 98 17.28 5.45 -7.08
C ILE A 98 17.39 4.25 -6.13
N SER A 99 18.55 3.78 -5.77
CA SER A 99 18.87 2.56 -5.04
C SER A 99 18.37 1.25 -5.69
N TYR A 100 19.18 0.20 -5.56
CA TYR A 100 18.86 -1.13 -6.08
C TYR A 100 17.53 -1.66 -5.55
N PHE A 101 17.26 -1.56 -4.23
CA PHE A 101 16.02 -2.10 -3.64
C PHE A 101 14.75 -1.45 -4.18
N ARG A 102 14.83 -0.20 -4.59
CA ARG A 102 13.68 0.48 -5.22
C ARG A 102 13.43 -0.04 -6.62
N ILE A 103 14.48 -0.16 -7.45
CA ILE A 103 14.36 -0.70 -8.83
C ILE A 103 14.02 -2.19 -8.80
N ALA A 104 14.56 -2.97 -7.88
CA ALA A 104 14.28 -4.40 -7.74
C ALA A 104 12.77 -4.69 -7.59
N ASN A 105 11.98 -3.78 -7.02
CA ASN A 105 10.52 -3.94 -6.96
C ASN A 105 9.85 -3.96 -8.35
N TYR A 106 10.46 -3.33 -9.37
CA TYR A 106 9.97 -3.33 -10.74
C TYR A 106 10.59 -4.48 -11.53
N LEU A 107 11.87 -4.82 -11.29
CA LEU A 107 12.55 -5.97 -11.88
C LEU A 107 11.87 -7.30 -11.58
N ARG A 108 11.26 -7.45 -10.40
CA ARG A 108 10.50 -8.67 -10.02
C ARG A 108 9.39 -9.04 -11.00
N TYR A 109 8.87 -8.11 -11.76
CA TYR A 109 7.87 -8.39 -12.78
C TYR A 109 8.42 -9.26 -13.92
N PHE A 110 9.71 -9.14 -14.17
CA PHE A 110 10.41 -9.84 -15.24
C PHE A 110 11.08 -11.15 -14.77
N GLU A 111 10.99 -11.50 -13.48
CA GLU A 111 11.53 -12.75 -12.97
C GLU A 111 10.68 -13.95 -13.42
N ILE A 112 11.36 -15.03 -13.89
CA ILE A 112 10.75 -16.36 -14.16
C ILE A 112 10.92 -17.28 -12.94
N ASP A 113 11.98 -17.07 -12.15
CA ASP A 113 12.26 -17.77 -10.90
C ASP A 113 12.49 -16.74 -9.80
N ASN A 114 11.50 -16.58 -8.91
CA ASN A 114 11.55 -15.62 -7.83
C ASN A 114 12.51 -16.01 -6.69
N ASP A 115 12.88 -17.28 -6.58
CA ASP A 115 13.79 -17.76 -5.53
C ASP A 115 15.25 -17.54 -5.94
N ARG A 116 15.56 -17.80 -7.21
CA ARG A 116 16.88 -17.56 -7.79
C ARG A 116 17.01 -16.16 -8.38
N HIS A 117 15.94 -15.41 -8.49
CA HIS A 117 15.87 -14.11 -9.13
C HIS A 117 16.36 -14.12 -10.59
N LEU A 118 15.99 -15.17 -11.35
CA LEU A 118 16.33 -15.27 -12.77
C LEU A 118 15.33 -14.50 -13.61
N TYR A 119 15.85 -13.75 -14.58
CA TYR A 119 15.02 -12.93 -15.48
C TYR A 119 14.60 -13.69 -16.73
N LYS A 120 13.51 -13.25 -17.35
CA LYS A 120 13.07 -13.71 -18.66
C LYS A 120 14.12 -13.36 -19.73
N PRO A 121 14.29 -14.19 -20.79
CA PRO A 121 15.11 -13.80 -21.93
C PRO A 121 14.74 -12.40 -22.45
N ASP A 122 15.70 -11.69 -23.00
CA ASP A 122 15.54 -10.37 -23.60
C ASP A 122 14.97 -9.30 -22.66
N THR A 123 15.17 -9.45 -21.36
CA THR A 123 14.78 -8.43 -20.35
C THR A 123 15.94 -7.48 -20.13
N TYR A 124 15.69 -6.18 -20.28
CA TYR A 124 16.64 -5.12 -20.03
C TYR A 124 16.40 -4.41 -18.71
N PHE A 125 17.46 -3.93 -18.07
CA PHE A 125 17.37 -3.09 -16.87
C PHE A 125 16.49 -1.85 -17.11
N GLU A 126 16.60 -1.27 -18.31
CA GLU A 126 15.85 -0.10 -18.75
C GLU A 126 14.35 -0.33 -18.80
N ASP A 127 13.87 -1.57 -18.99
CA ASP A 127 12.44 -1.89 -18.94
C ASP A 127 11.87 -1.64 -17.54
N ALA A 128 12.60 -1.99 -16.48
CA ALA A 128 12.21 -1.69 -15.11
C ALA A 128 12.31 -0.19 -14.79
N VAL A 129 13.30 0.49 -15.34
CA VAL A 129 13.48 1.95 -15.23
C VAL A 129 12.32 2.69 -15.90
N TYR A 130 11.87 2.23 -17.06
CA TYR A 130 10.71 2.76 -17.77
C TYR A 130 9.44 2.69 -16.89
N ILE A 131 9.16 1.51 -16.31
CA ILE A 131 8.03 1.34 -15.38
C ILE A 131 8.18 2.23 -14.15
N TYR A 132 9.40 2.38 -13.62
CA TYR A 132 9.67 3.25 -12.46
C TYR A 132 9.31 4.71 -12.75
N TYR A 133 9.68 5.24 -13.92
CA TYR A 133 9.38 6.64 -14.28
C TYR A 133 7.89 6.85 -14.55
N PHE A 134 7.22 5.90 -15.19
CA PHE A 134 5.76 5.89 -15.27
C PHE A 134 5.12 5.96 -13.87
N ASP A 135 5.50 5.05 -12.99
CA ASP A 135 4.96 4.97 -11.63
C ASP A 135 5.27 6.24 -10.82
N LYS A 136 6.43 6.87 -11.05
CA LYS A 136 6.80 8.17 -10.44
C LYS A 136 5.84 9.29 -10.87
N LYS A 137 5.55 9.40 -12.18
CA LYS A 137 4.58 10.39 -12.69
C LYS A 137 3.18 10.12 -12.17
N LEU A 138 2.76 8.85 -12.20
CA LEU A 138 1.47 8.43 -11.68
C LEU A 138 1.31 8.76 -10.18
N ARG A 139 2.33 8.52 -9.37
CA ARG A 139 2.32 8.91 -7.94
C ARG A 139 2.13 10.41 -7.76
N GLY A 140 2.81 11.24 -8.55
CA GLY A 140 2.66 12.71 -8.50
C GLY A 140 1.24 13.14 -8.80
N LEU A 141 0.66 12.63 -9.89
CA LEU A 141 -0.72 12.91 -10.30
C LEU A 141 -1.73 12.51 -9.21
N LEU A 142 -1.63 11.29 -8.68
CA LEU A 142 -2.52 10.80 -7.63
C LEU A 142 -2.35 11.59 -6.32
N PHE A 143 -1.14 12.02 -5.98
CA PHE A 143 -0.88 12.78 -4.77
C PHE A 143 -1.55 14.15 -4.83
N THR A 144 -1.47 14.84 -5.95
CA THR A 144 -2.15 16.13 -6.20
C THR A 144 -3.68 15.99 -6.09
N ALA A 145 -4.24 14.94 -6.69
CA ALA A 145 -5.65 14.63 -6.59
C ALA A 145 -6.10 14.43 -5.13
N ILE A 146 -5.33 13.67 -4.38
CA ILE A 146 -5.63 13.37 -2.97
C ILE A 146 -5.54 14.63 -2.09
N GLN A 147 -4.59 15.54 -2.35
CA GLN A 147 -4.50 16.81 -1.61
C GLN A 147 -5.81 17.60 -1.70
N SER A 148 -6.40 17.73 -2.88
CA SER A 148 -7.68 18.42 -3.07
C SER A 148 -8.82 17.76 -2.30
N ILE A 149 -8.86 16.41 -2.29
CA ILE A 149 -9.87 15.64 -1.57
C ILE A 149 -9.67 15.76 -0.05
N GLU A 150 -8.43 15.69 0.44
CA GLU A 150 -8.09 15.84 1.86
C GLU A 150 -8.54 17.21 2.39
N VAL A 151 -8.19 18.29 1.69
CA VAL A 151 -8.58 19.66 2.05
C VAL A 151 -10.10 19.83 2.04
N SER A 152 -10.77 19.34 0.99
CA SER A 152 -12.23 19.41 0.89
C SER A 152 -12.93 18.64 2.01
N LEU A 153 -12.46 17.43 2.34
CA LEU A 153 -13.04 16.63 3.42
C LEU A 153 -12.85 17.32 4.78
N ARG A 154 -11.64 17.83 5.02
CA ARG A 154 -11.30 18.57 6.25
C ARG A 154 -12.24 19.74 6.45
N SER A 155 -12.39 20.59 5.43
CA SER A 155 -13.30 21.74 5.46
C SER A 155 -14.75 21.33 5.77
N LYS A 156 -15.27 20.30 5.08
CA LYS A 156 -16.65 19.82 5.31
C LYS A 156 -16.84 19.23 6.71
N VAL A 157 -15.88 18.46 7.21
CA VAL A 157 -15.93 17.89 8.56
C VAL A 157 -15.87 18.99 9.61
N ILE A 158 -14.94 19.94 9.48
CA ILE A 158 -14.86 21.11 10.38
C ILE A 158 -16.20 21.82 10.43
N HIS A 159 -16.71 22.23 9.27
CA HIS A 159 -17.90 23.07 9.18
C HIS A 159 -19.16 22.35 9.71
N HIS A 160 -19.51 21.20 9.12
CA HIS A 160 -20.80 20.57 9.39
C HIS A 160 -20.88 19.92 10.77
N VAL A 161 -19.77 19.37 11.28
CA VAL A 161 -19.77 18.77 12.63
C VAL A 161 -19.73 19.85 13.69
N ALA A 162 -18.95 20.94 13.50
CA ALA A 162 -18.92 22.06 14.47
C ALA A 162 -20.26 22.78 14.57
N LEU A 163 -20.99 22.95 13.47
CA LEU A 163 -22.35 23.54 13.51
C LEU A 163 -23.34 22.69 14.29
N SER A 164 -23.15 21.38 14.32
CA SER A 164 -24.06 20.45 15.02
C SER A 164 -23.66 20.23 16.50
N HIS A 165 -22.36 20.24 16.82
CA HIS A 165 -21.83 19.78 18.10
C HIS A 165 -20.85 20.75 18.75
N GLY A 166 -20.64 21.94 18.16
CA GLY A 166 -19.74 22.97 18.72
C GLY A 166 -18.25 22.78 18.38
N PRO A 167 -17.40 23.70 18.87
CA PRO A 167 -16.02 23.83 18.45
C PRO A 167 -15.08 22.72 18.97
N PHE A 168 -15.47 21.98 19.99
CA PHE A 168 -14.63 20.98 20.66
C PHE A 168 -15.22 19.56 20.56
N TRP A 169 -16.11 19.31 19.60
CA TRP A 169 -16.80 18.03 19.42
C TRP A 169 -15.86 16.82 19.35
N PHE A 170 -14.66 17.00 18.81
CA PHE A 170 -13.66 15.93 18.68
C PHE A 170 -13.09 15.47 20.04
N ALA A 171 -13.29 16.26 21.08
CA ALA A 171 -12.91 15.96 22.46
C ALA A 171 -14.09 15.43 23.32
N ASP A 172 -15.29 15.29 22.73
CA ASP A 172 -16.44 14.70 23.41
C ASP A 172 -16.54 13.19 23.14
N TYR A 173 -16.32 12.40 24.20
CA TYR A 173 -16.39 10.94 24.13
C TYR A 173 -17.79 10.38 23.86
N ASN A 174 -18.86 11.17 24.12
CA ASN A 174 -20.26 10.77 23.83
C ASN A 174 -20.53 10.75 22.32
N LEU A 175 -19.74 11.47 21.54
CA LEU A 175 -19.86 11.53 20.08
C LEU A 175 -19.03 10.45 19.37
N CYS A 176 -18.50 9.46 20.07
CA CYS A 176 -17.73 8.39 19.45
C CYS A 176 -18.46 7.04 19.45
N ILE A 177 -18.26 6.24 18.38
CA ILE A 177 -18.73 4.85 18.30
C ILE A 177 -17.84 3.93 19.11
N ASN A 178 -16.52 4.07 18.95
CA ASN A 178 -15.50 3.24 19.61
C ASN A 178 -14.64 4.10 20.53
N ARG A 179 -14.72 3.84 21.83
CA ARG A 179 -14.02 4.61 22.87
C ARG A 179 -12.50 4.41 22.87
N ALA A 180 -12.01 3.20 22.56
CA ALA A 180 -10.57 2.96 22.47
C ALA A 180 -9.96 3.74 21.29
N MET A 181 -10.59 3.68 20.13
CA MET A 181 -10.19 4.46 18.95
C MET A 181 -10.25 5.97 19.24
N TYR A 182 -11.25 6.44 19.98
CA TYR A 182 -11.35 7.84 20.41
C TYR A 182 -10.15 8.25 21.26
N ALA A 183 -9.80 7.48 22.28
CA ALA A 183 -8.69 7.81 23.19
C ALA A 183 -7.34 7.88 22.45
N ASP A 184 -7.07 6.89 21.59
CA ASP A 184 -5.87 6.88 20.73
C ASP A 184 -5.80 8.08 19.79
N ASN A 185 -6.96 8.40 19.18
CA ASN A 185 -7.04 9.50 18.23
C ASN A 185 -6.88 10.86 18.93
N LEU A 186 -7.53 11.07 20.08
CA LEU A 186 -7.41 12.29 20.87
C LEU A 186 -5.96 12.50 21.35
N THR A 187 -5.30 11.43 21.81
CA THR A 187 -3.88 11.47 22.18
C THR A 187 -3.01 11.88 20.98
N THR A 188 -3.31 11.36 19.80
CA THR A 188 -2.60 11.72 18.56
C THR A 188 -2.84 13.19 18.20
N ILE A 189 -4.09 13.66 18.27
CA ILE A 189 -4.45 15.07 18.01
C ILE A 189 -3.68 16.00 18.96
N LYS A 190 -3.71 15.74 20.26
CA LYS A 190 -2.98 16.55 21.24
C LYS A 190 -1.49 16.64 20.92
N ARG A 191 -0.87 15.51 20.57
CA ARG A 191 0.54 15.45 20.17
C ARG A 191 0.82 16.22 18.87
N GLU A 192 -0.05 16.10 17.84
CA GLU A 192 0.09 16.83 16.57
C GLU A 192 -0.05 18.33 16.77
N VAL A 193 -1.01 18.78 17.59
CA VAL A 193 -1.20 20.19 17.97
C VAL A 193 0.01 20.73 18.78
N GLN A 194 0.48 19.99 19.77
CA GLN A 194 1.62 20.41 20.60
C GLN A 194 2.93 20.54 19.80
N ARG A 195 3.12 19.71 18.76
CA ARG A 195 4.29 19.77 17.91
C ARG A 195 4.21 20.84 16.83
N SER A 196 3.02 21.36 16.58
CA SER A 196 2.80 22.35 15.52
C SER A 196 3.47 23.67 15.87
N LYS A 197 4.17 24.25 14.90
CA LYS A 197 4.79 25.58 14.96
C LYS A 197 3.99 26.63 14.19
N GLU A 198 2.81 26.28 13.71
CA GLU A 198 1.94 27.18 12.97
C GLU A 198 1.55 28.37 13.87
N ASP A 199 1.63 29.58 13.33
CA ASP A 199 1.42 30.83 14.06
C ASP A 199 0.05 30.87 14.75
N PHE A 200 -1.00 30.42 14.06
CA PHE A 200 -2.36 30.42 14.59
C PHE A 200 -2.55 29.45 15.78
N ILE A 201 -1.72 28.41 15.88
CA ILE A 201 -1.67 27.49 17.04
C ILE A 201 -0.92 28.15 18.19
N GLN A 202 0.24 28.74 17.92
CA GLN A 202 1.06 29.42 18.93
C GLN A 202 0.32 30.63 19.52
N GLU A 203 -0.37 31.42 18.69
CA GLU A 203 -1.21 32.53 19.14
C GLU A 203 -2.38 32.08 20.01
N HIS A 204 -2.99 30.93 19.66
CA HIS A 204 -4.07 30.37 20.47
C HIS A 204 -3.60 30.11 21.91
N PHE A 205 -2.48 29.41 22.08
CA PHE A 205 -1.96 29.08 23.42
C PHE A 205 -1.38 30.28 24.17
N ARG A 206 -0.95 31.33 23.50
CA ARG A 206 -0.59 32.61 24.14
C ARG A 206 -1.81 33.33 24.73
N LYS A 207 -2.97 33.15 24.11
CA LYS A 207 -4.19 33.89 24.46
C LYS A 207 -5.13 33.10 25.36
N TYR A 208 -5.18 31.77 25.23
CA TYR A 208 -6.15 30.91 25.92
C TYR A 208 -5.44 29.78 26.65
N SER A 209 -5.74 29.63 27.95
CA SER A 209 -5.21 28.52 28.78
C SER A 209 -6.15 27.32 28.85
N TYR A 210 -7.43 27.50 28.51
CA TYR A 210 -8.45 26.44 28.56
C TYR A 210 -9.45 26.63 27.41
N PRO A 211 -9.87 25.54 26.73
CA PRO A 211 -9.42 24.13 26.88
C PRO A 211 -7.95 23.92 26.45
N ASP A 212 -7.40 22.74 26.79
CA ASP A 212 -6.02 22.31 26.46
C ASP A 212 -5.77 21.99 24.98
N VAL A 213 -6.78 22.19 24.14
CA VAL A 213 -6.72 22.06 22.67
C VAL A 213 -7.43 23.24 22.01
N PRO A 214 -6.94 23.72 20.87
CA PRO A 214 -7.63 24.76 20.09
C PRO A 214 -8.98 24.24 19.55
N PRO A 215 -9.88 25.13 19.12
CA PRO A 215 -11.12 24.73 18.45
C PRO A 215 -10.84 23.98 17.15
N VAL A 216 -11.80 23.19 16.71
CA VAL A 216 -11.69 22.21 15.62
C VAL A 216 -11.12 22.81 14.32
N TRP A 217 -11.48 24.04 13.98
CA TRP A 217 -10.97 24.73 12.78
C TRP A 217 -9.50 25.12 12.82
N LYS A 218 -8.86 25.15 14.00
CA LYS A 218 -7.42 25.24 14.17
C LYS A 218 -6.79 23.86 14.32
N THR A 219 -7.39 23.02 15.14
CA THR A 219 -6.88 21.70 15.47
C THR A 219 -6.78 20.79 14.25
N LEU A 220 -7.83 20.72 13.43
CA LEU A 220 -7.82 19.83 12.27
C LEU A 220 -6.90 20.31 11.14
N GLU A 221 -6.55 21.60 11.07
CA GLU A 221 -5.58 22.08 10.07
C GLU A 221 -4.16 21.50 10.26
N VAL A 222 -3.80 21.18 11.50
CA VAL A 222 -2.48 20.63 11.82
C VAL A 222 -2.47 19.11 12.02
N THR A 223 -3.61 18.46 11.85
CA THR A 223 -3.71 17.01 12.01
C THR A 223 -3.55 16.26 10.69
N SER A 224 -3.02 15.04 10.76
CA SER A 224 -2.83 14.19 9.59
C SER A 224 -4.17 13.72 8.97
N PHE A 225 -4.14 13.36 7.68
CA PHE A 225 -5.31 12.79 7.00
C PHE A 225 -5.79 11.47 7.66
N GLY A 226 -4.86 10.68 8.21
CA GLY A 226 -5.20 9.49 8.97
C GLY A 226 -5.99 9.80 10.23
N THR A 227 -5.61 10.85 10.96
CA THR A 227 -6.30 11.35 12.15
C THR A 227 -7.71 11.85 11.79
N LEU A 228 -7.84 12.66 10.73
CA LEU A 228 -9.13 13.12 10.21
C LEU A 228 -10.05 11.96 9.81
N SER A 229 -9.52 10.97 9.10
CA SER A 229 -10.27 9.77 8.69
C SER A 229 -10.81 9.00 9.89
N LYS A 230 -9.99 8.79 10.93
CA LYS A 230 -10.42 8.13 12.16
C LYS A 230 -11.52 8.90 12.88
N LEU A 231 -11.39 10.24 12.98
CA LEU A 231 -12.42 11.10 13.56
C LEU A 231 -13.75 10.96 12.84
N PHE A 232 -13.76 11.12 11.50
CA PHE A 232 -14.96 11.04 10.70
C PHE A 232 -15.62 9.65 10.79
N CYS A 233 -14.84 8.57 10.66
CA CYS A 233 -15.36 7.21 10.74
C CYS A 233 -15.90 6.87 12.14
N ASN A 234 -15.30 7.41 13.21
CA ASN A 234 -15.69 7.15 14.59
C ASN A 234 -16.78 8.07 15.13
N LEU A 235 -17.19 9.08 14.37
CA LEU A 235 -18.26 9.99 14.76
C LEU A 235 -19.59 9.24 14.86
N ASN A 236 -20.29 9.35 15.99
CA ASN A 236 -21.60 8.75 16.24
C ASN A 236 -22.75 9.73 15.90
N ASP A 237 -22.70 10.30 14.68
CA ASP A 237 -23.81 11.09 14.11
C ASP A 237 -23.97 10.78 12.63
N ASN A 238 -24.83 9.81 12.34
CA ASN A 238 -25.12 9.38 10.98
C ASN A 238 -25.84 10.48 10.16
N ARG A 239 -26.51 11.45 10.79
CA ARG A 239 -27.19 12.54 10.08
C ARG A 239 -26.14 13.47 9.46
N VAL A 240 -25.17 13.92 10.24
CA VAL A 240 -24.09 14.79 9.76
C VAL A 240 -23.20 14.05 8.76
N LYS A 241 -22.85 12.80 9.01
CA LYS A 241 -22.10 11.97 8.05
C LYS A 241 -22.82 11.83 6.71
N LYS A 242 -24.14 11.59 6.71
CA LYS A 242 -24.97 11.56 5.47
C LYS A 242 -24.99 12.91 4.77
N GLN A 243 -25.08 14.00 5.52
CA GLN A 243 -25.02 15.34 4.96
C GLN A 243 -23.69 15.57 4.22
N ILE A 244 -22.56 15.25 4.84
CA ILE A 244 -21.23 15.37 4.23
C ILE A 244 -21.11 14.45 2.99
N ALA A 245 -21.57 13.19 3.06
CA ALA A 245 -21.53 12.26 1.92
C ALA A 245 -22.34 12.78 0.72
N ARG A 246 -23.48 13.42 0.96
CA ARG A 246 -24.32 14.03 -0.10
C ARG A 246 -23.61 15.17 -0.84
N LEU A 247 -22.69 15.88 -0.18
CA LEU A 247 -21.87 16.92 -0.82
C LEU A 247 -20.84 16.35 -1.80
N TYR A 248 -20.63 15.03 -1.77
CA TYR A 248 -19.84 14.28 -2.74
C TYR A 248 -20.73 13.44 -3.67
N ASN A 249 -22.03 13.76 -3.79
CA ASN A 249 -23.01 13.00 -4.57
C ASN A 249 -23.11 11.51 -4.18
N LEU A 250 -22.62 11.12 -2.99
CA LEU A 250 -22.69 9.76 -2.51
C LEU A 250 -24.01 9.50 -1.77
N PRO A 251 -24.67 8.35 -2.03
CA PRO A 251 -25.97 8.05 -1.45
C PRO A 251 -25.89 7.72 0.04
N GLN A 252 -24.77 7.17 0.49
CA GLN A 252 -24.56 6.65 1.84
C GLN A 252 -23.21 7.08 2.39
N HIS A 253 -23.15 7.43 3.68
CA HIS A 253 -21.90 7.82 4.33
C HIS A 253 -20.92 6.64 4.48
N GLN A 254 -21.41 5.40 4.56
CA GLN A 254 -20.57 4.20 4.61
C GLN A 254 -19.71 4.06 3.36
N VAL A 255 -20.22 4.48 2.19
CA VAL A 255 -19.44 4.52 0.94
C VAL A 255 -18.29 5.51 1.09
N LEU A 256 -18.58 6.73 1.56
CA LEU A 256 -17.54 7.75 1.79
C LEU A 256 -16.50 7.28 2.81
N GLU A 257 -16.91 6.68 3.92
CA GLU A 257 -16.00 6.11 4.92
C GLU A 257 -15.09 5.03 4.33
N SER A 258 -15.66 4.13 3.50
CA SER A 258 -14.92 3.09 2.80
C SER A 258 -13.85 3.69 1.87
N TRP A 259 -14.22 4.70 1.08
CA TRP A 259 -13.32 5.36 0.14
C TRP A 259 -12.22 6.15 0.86
N ILE A 260 -12.55 6.90 1.91
CA ILE A 260 -11.57 7.65 2.71
C ILE A 260 -10.50 6.72 3.30
N LYS A 261 -10.90 5.56 3.86
CA LYS A 261 -9.95 4.57 4.40
C LYS A 261 -8.97 4.09 3.34
N CYS A 262 -9.44 3.83 2.10
CA CYS A 262 -8.59 3.43 0.98
C CYS A 262 -7.65 4.57 0.55
N ILE A 263 -8.17 5.80 0.45
CA ILE A 263 -7.41 6.98 0.03
C ILE A 263 -6.30 7.31 1.04
N VAL A 264 -6.55 7.16 2.35
CA VAL A 264 -5.50 7.32 3.38
C VAL A 264 -4.36 6.33 3.18
N ILE A 265 -4.65 5.05 2.89
CA ILE A 265 -3.62 4.05 2.62
C ILE A 265 -2.85 4.40 1.34
N LEU A 266 -3.55 4.79 0.27
CA LEU A 266 -2.91 5.22 -0.98
C LEU A 266 -2.03 6.44 -0.73
N ARG A 267 -2.54 7.48 -0.07
CA ARG A 267 -1.78 8.68 0.28
C ARG A 267 -0.49 8.36 1.04
N ASN A 268 -0.55 7.46 2.01
CA ASN A 268 0.64 7.05 2.75
C ASN A 268 1.64 6.29 1.86
N CYS A 269 1.17 5.43 0.94
CA CYS A 269 2.04 4.80 -0.06
C CYS A 269 2.74 5.86 -0.94
N LEU A 270 2.01 6.89 -1.37
CA LEU A 270 2.54 7.97 -2.20
C LEU A 270 3.56 8.83 -1.44
N ALA A 271 3.26 9.21 -0.19
CA ALA A 271 4.14 10.01 0.67
C ALA A 271 5.47 9.29 0.98
N HIS A 272 5.46 7.95 1.08
CA HIS A 272 6.65 7.13 1.25
C HIS A 272 7.30 6.71 -0.08
N HIS A 273 6.86 7.27 -1.19
CA HIS A 273 7.36 6.94 -2.53
C HIS A 273 7.30 5.44 -2.86
N ALA A 274 6.37 4.71 -2.25
CA ALA A 274 6.20 3.29 -2.50
C ALA A 274 5.59 3.05 -3.89
N ARG A 275 5.98 1.92 -4.54
CA ARG A 275 5.41 1.52 -5.82
C ARG A 275 3.89 1.35 -5.72
N VAL A 276 3.14 1.93 -6.66
CA VAL A 276 1.69 1.77 -6.79
C VAL A 276 1.30 0.93 -8.01
N TRP A 277 2.10 0.96 -9.08
CA TRP A 277 1.93 0.07 -10.23
C TRP A 277 1.99 -1.39 -9.79
N ASN A 278 1.07 -2.21 -10.30
CA ASN A 278 0.93 -3.65 -9.95
C ASN A 278 0.87 -3.93 -8.44
N ARG A 279 0.35 -3.00 -7.64
CA ARG A 279 0.15 -3.19 -6.20
C ARG A 279 -1.21 -3.82 -5.92
N ARG A 280 -1.28 -4.65 -4.88
CA ARG A 280 -2.53 -5.05 -4.23
C ARG A 280 -2.69 -4.24 -2.95
N PHE A 281 -3.85 -3.64 -2.77
CA PHE A 281 -4.17 -2.86 -1.58
C PHE A 281 -4.96 -3.69 -0.58
N PRO A 282 -4.64 -3.63 0.72
CA PRO A 282 -5.32 -4.44 1.74
C PRO A 282 -6.74 -3.95 2.00
N GLN A 283 -7.01 -2.66 1.81
CA GLN A 283 -8.32 -2.05 1.96
C GLN A 283 -8.96 -1.86 0.60
N MET A 284 -10.21 -2.27 0.46
CA MET A 284 -10.99 -2.21 -0.77
C MET A 284 -12.11 -1.19 -0.65
N PRO A 285 -12.29 -0.28 -1.63
CA PRO A 285 -13.43 0.63 -1.65
C PRO A 285 -14.72 -0.12 -2.00
N GLN A 286 -15.83 0.32 -1.44
CA GLN A 286 -17.15 -0.13 -1.83
C GLN A 286 -17.49 0.45 -3.21
N LEU A 287 -17.57 -0.40 -4.24
CA LEU A 287 -17.80 0.02 -5.64
C LEU A 287 -19.25 -0.17 -6.10
N SER A 288 -19.94 -1.20 -5.58
CA SER A 288 -21.35 -1.43 -5.89
C SER A 288 -22.21 -0.39 -5.15
N ILE A 289 -22.43 0.74 -5.82
CA ILE A 289 -23.19 1.90 -5.29
C ILE A 289 -24.19 2.39 -6.30
N ARG A 290 -25.26 2.99 -5.80
CA ARG A 290 -26.20 3.78 -6.63
C ARG A 290 -25.72 5.23 -6.64
N ALA A 291 -24.69 5.51 -7.44
CA ALA A 291 -24.10 6.84 -7.55
C ALA A 291 -25.12 7.85 -8.12
N ARG A 292 -24.98 9.11 -7.71
CA ARG A 292 -25.65 10.23 -8.36
C ARG A 292 -24.70 10.82 -9.38
N GLY A 293 -24.92 10.53 -10.66
CA GLY A 293 -24.02 10.91 -11.74
C GLY A 293 -23.28 9.73 -12.36
N ASN A 294 -22.28 10.03 -13.16
CA ASN A 294 -21.54 9.05 -13.94
C ASN A 294 -20.65 8.20 -13.03
N TRP A 295 -20.87 6.90 -13.03
CA TRP A 295 -20.07 5.93 -12.29
C TRP A 295 -19.71 4.75 -13.20
N ILE A 296 -18.77 3.92 -12.74
CA ILE A 296 -18.31 2.73 -13.45
C ILE A 296 -19.28 1.55 -13.27
N ASP A 297 -19.32 0.64 -14.24
CA ASP A 297 -19.77 -0.72 -14.00
C ASP A 297 -18.72 -1.46 -13.17
N SER A 298 -19.06 -1.76 -11.92
CA SER A 298 -18.13 -2.39 -10.97
C SER A 298 -18.04 -3.91 -11.12
N THR A 299 -18.81 -4.54 -12.01
CA THR A 299 -18.93 -6.01 -12.13
C THR A 299 -17.59 -6.68 -12.41
N HIS A 300 -16.75 -6.07 -13.26
CA HIS A 300 -15.45 -6.60 -13.66
C HIS A 300 -14.26 -5.87 -13.04
N VAL A 301 -14.50 -4.94 -12.11
CA VAL A 301 -13.44 -4.17 -11.46
C VAL A 301 -12.91 -4.91 -10.24
N ARG A 302 -11.59 -5.09 -10.18
CA ARG A 302 -10.89 -5.66 -9.03
C ARG A 302 -10.70 -4.60 -7.92
N PRO A 303 -11.44 -4.64 -6.80
CA PRO A 303 -11.45 -3.55 -5.83
C PRO A 303 -10.13 -3.39 -5.05
N ASN A 304 -9.30 -4.43 -5.03
CA ASN A 304 -7.96 -4.41 -4.41
C ASN A 304 -6.86 -3.88 -5.32
N LYS A 305 -7.19 -3.37 -6.51
CA LYS A 305 -6.26 -2.79 -7.48
C LYS A 305 -6.39 -1.27 -7.57
N LEU A 306 -5.37 -0.63 -8.14
CA LEU A 306 -5.26 0.82 -8.17
C LEU A 306 -6.39 1.49 -8.96
N TYR A 307 -6.87 0.89 -10.06
CA TYR A 307 -7.95 1.43 -10.88
C TYR A 307 -9.20 1.75 -10.05
N ALA A 308 -9.60 0.86 -9.16
CA ALA A 308 -10.72 1.09 -8.26
C ALA A 308 -10.56 2.36 -7.41
N GLN A 309 -9.34 2.63 -6.92
CA GLN A 309 -9.06 3.84 -6.16
C GLN A 309 -9.01 5.09 -7.06
N ILE A 310 -8.46 4.98 -8.27
CA ILE A 310 -8.46 6.08 -9.26
C ILE A 310 -9.90 6.49 -9.60
N CYS A 311 -10.81 5.53 -9.78
CA CYS A 311 -12.24 5.83 -10.00
C CYS A 311 -12.87 6.57 -8.82
N CYS A 312 -12.57 6.16 -7.58
CA CYS A 312 -13.04 6.88 -6.40
C CYS A 312 -12.50 8.32 -6.34
N LEU A 313 -11.22 8.53 -6.67
CA LEU A 313 -10.63 9.87 -6.73
C LEU A 313 -11.30 10.73 -7.80
N ALA A 314 -11.47 10.21 -9.02
CA ALA A 314 -12.12 10.93 -10.12
C ALA A 314 -13.53 11.38 -9.73
N TYR A 315 -14.34 10.46 -9.17
CA TYR A 315 -15.70 10.78 -8.74
C TYR A 315 -15.77 11.85 -7.65
N LEU A 316 -14.89 11.78 -6.65
CA LEU A 316 -14.82 12.78 -5.59
C LEU A 316 -14.35 14.14 -6.12
N LEU A 317 -13.38 14.15 -7.04
CA LEU A 317 -12.90 15.38 -7.67
C LEU A 317 -13.97 16.04 -8.54
N ASP A 318 -14.74 15.28 -9.31
CA ASP A 318 -15.87 15.80 -10.09
C ASP A 318 -16.91 16.48 -9.19
N SER A 319 -17.08 15.98 -7.97
CA SER A 319 -17.99 16.59 -6.98
C SER A 319 -17.41 17.86 -6.32
N ILE A 320 -16.07 18.00 -6.25
CA ILE A 320 -15.38 19.13 -5.65
C ILE A 320 -15.17 20.25 -6.68
N TYR A 321 -14.66 19.87 -7.85
CA TYR A 321 -14.31 20.73 -8.96
C TYR A 321 -14.80 20.10 -10.27
N PRO A 322 -16.03 20.39 -10.73
CA PRO A 322 -16.58 19.77 -11.94
C PRO A 322 -15.73 19.96 -13.20
N GLN A 323 -14.92 21.02 -13.26
CA GLN A 323 -14.04 21.33 -14.39
C GLN A 323 -12.59 20.88 -14.15
N ASN A 324 -12.34 19.90 -13.23
CA ASN A 324 -11.00 19.36 -13.02
C ASN A 324 -10.54 18.56 -14.25
N ASP A 325 -9.22 18.51 -14.44
CA ASP A 325 -8.58 17.83 -15.57
C ASP A 325 -7.98 16.46 -15.20
N PHE A 326 -8.28 15.95 -13.98
CA PHE A 326 -7.67 14.71 -13.48
C PHE A 326 -7.84 13.52 -14.43
N LYS A 327 -9.05 13.32 -14.96
CA LYS A 327 -9.33 12.23 -15.92
C LYS A 327 -8.52 12.38 -17.20
N VAL A 328 -8.39 13.61 -17.70
CA VAL A 328 -7.58 13.93 -18.89
C VAL A 328 -6.10 13.65 -18.60
N GLN A 329 -5.59 14.05 -17.44
CA GLN A 329 -4.20 13.80 -17.05
C GLN A 329 -3.90 12.29 -16.92
N VAL A 330 -4.84 11.50 -16.39
CA VAL A 330 -4.70 10.03 -16.34
C VAL A 330 -4.60 9.47 -17.75
N LYS A 331 -5.50 9.83 -18.67
CA LYS A 331 -5.48 9.37 -20.08
C LYS A 331 -4.17 9.77 -20.77
N ASN A 332 -3.75 11.01 -20.62
CA ASN A 332 -2.50 11.51 -21.22
C ASN A 332 -1.27 10.74 -20.71
N LEU A 333 -1.22 10.46 -19.38
CA LEU A 333 -0.12 9.68 -18.82
C LEU A 333 -0.09 8.25 -19.39
N LEU A 334 -1.24 7.60 -19.55
CA LEU A 334 -1.31 6.26 -20.14
C LEU A 334 -0.89 6.27 -21.61
N ASN A 335 -1.26 7.30 -22.37
CA ASN A 335 -0.84 7.47 -23.76
C ASN A 335 0.67 7.78 -23.89
N GLU A 336 1.27 8.49 -22.94
CA GLU A 336 2.72 8.74 -22.91
C GLU A 336 3.53 7.45 -22.68
N TYR A 337 2.92 6.44 -22.05
CA TYR A 337 3.57 5.17 -21.69
C TYR A 337 2.80 3.97 -22.26
N PRO A 338 2.72 3.80 -23.61
CA PRO A 338 1.87 2.81 -24.25
C PRO A 338 2.27 1.35 -23.96
N ASP A 339 3.54 1.09 -23.63
CA ASP A 339 4.04 -0.25 -23.32
C ASP A 339 3.72 -0.71 -21.89
N ILE A 340 3.15 0.18 -21.08
CA ILE A 340 2.72 -0.17 -19.71
C ILE A 340 1.44 -1.01 -19.77
N ASN A 341 1.55 -2.24 -19.26
CA ASN A 341 0.36 -3.07 -19.11
C ASN A 341 -0.51 -2.57 -17.94
N ILE A 342 -1.56 -1.81 -18.27
CA ILE A 342 -2.50 -1.21 -17.33
C ILE A 342 -3.38 -2.24 -16.60
N HIS A 343 -3.55 -3.45 -17.14
CA HIS A 343 -4.33 -4.51 -16.47
C HIS A 343 -3.72 -4.96 -15.14
N TYR A 344 -2.40 -4.77 -14.95
CA TYR A 344 -1.76 -4.99 -13.65
C TYR A 344 -2.22 -4.01 -12.57
N MET A 345 -2.68 -2.83 -12.99
CA MET A 345 -3.31 -1.83 -12.12
C MET A 345 -4.82 -2.04 -11.98
N GLY A 346 -5.40 -2.97 -12.73
CA GLY A 346 -6.80 -3.35 -12.65
C GLY A 346 -7.74 -2.64 -13.61
N PHE A 347 -7.20 -1.93 -14.61
CA PHE A 347 -8.01 -1.34 -15.68
C PHE A 347 -8.68 -2.47 -16.51
N PRO A 348 -10.00 -2.45 -16.68
CA PRO A 348 -10.71 -3.34 -17.61
C PRO A 348 -10.45 -2.90 -19.07
N ASN A 349 -10.77 -3.77 -20.05
CA ASN A 349 -10.52 -3.46 -21.46
C ASN A 349 -11.32 -2.27 -21.97
N ASP A 350 -12.50 -2.07 -21.42
CA ASP A 350 -13.50 -1.05 -21.80
C ASP A 350 -13.49 0.18 -20.89
N TRP A 351 -12.43 0.38 -20.11
CA TRP A 351 -12.41 1.41 -19.06
C TRP A 351 -12.69 2.83 -19.57
N GLU A 352 -12.25 3.17 -20.80
CA GLU A 352 -12.47 4.49 -21.41
C GLU A 352 -13.93 4.75 -21.77
N ASN A 353 -14.70 3.67 -22.04
CA ASN A 353 -16.12 3.73 -22.37
C ASN A 353 -17.03 3.68 -21.15
N GLN A 354 -16.45 3.60 -19.95
CA GLN A 354 -17.23 3.64 -18.71
C GLN A 354 -17.74 5.06 -18.47
N PRO A 355 -19.01 5.25 -17.99
CA PRO A 355 -19.62 6.57 -17.86
C PRO A 355 -18.79 7.59 -17.06
N LEU A 356 -18.02 7.15 -16.08
CA LEU A 356 -17.12 8.01 -15.30
C LEU A 356 -16.03 8.66 -16.16
N TRP A 357 -15.59 7.99 -17.24
CA TRP A 357 -14.43 8.39 -18.06
C TRP A 357 -14.82 9.12 -19.37
N MET A 358 -16.10 9.23 -19.64
CA MET A 358 -16.69 9.96 -20.78
C MET A 358 -16.77 11.50 -20.56
#